data_86598ff0d0d9f209f6bb93ce47c165a5
#
_entry.id   86598ff0d0d9f209f6bb93ce47c165a5
#
_cell.length_a   1.000
_cell.length_b   1.000
_cell.length_c   1.000
_cell.angle_alpha   90.00
_cell.angle_beta   90.00
_cell.angle_gamma   90.00
#
_symmetry.space_group_name_H-M   'P 1'
#
loop_
_entity.id
_entity.type
_entity.pdbx_description
1 polymer ?
#
loop_
_entity_poly.entity_id
_entity_poly.type
_entity_poly.pdbx_seq_one_letter_code
_entity_poly.pdbx_strand_id
1 'polypeptide(L)' 'MKLFEAVKEAVTARSAAEYYGIKVGRNGMAVCPFHPDKNPSMKLDKRYHCFACQADGDVIDFVAKYFN' A
#
# COMPACT_ATOMS: atom_id res chain seq x y z
N MET A 1 -0.35 22.08 12.35
CA MET A 1 -0.41 20.70 11.85
C MET A 1 0.49 20.55 10.63
N LYS A 2 1.22 19.48 10.59
CA LYS A 2 2.11 19.22 9.46
C LYS A 2 1.35 18.55 8.33
N LEU A 3 1.65 18.93 7.11
CA LEU A 3 0.97 18.41 5.92
C LEU A 3 1.06 16.88 5.82
N PHE A 4 2.24 16.32 6.10
CA PHE A 4 2.44 14.88 6.01
C PHE A 4 1.58 14.11 7.00
N GLU A 5 1.39 14.65 8.20
CA GLU A 5 0.54 14.01 9.19
C GLU A 5 -0.91 14.01 8.74
N ALA A 6 -1.37 15.11 8.15
CA ALA A 6 -2.73 15.20 7.63
C ALA A 6 -2.94 14.18 6.50
N VAL A 7 -1.97 14.03 5.60
CA VAL A 7 -2.06 13.07 4.52
C VAL A 7 -2.12 11.65 5.05
N LYS A 8 -1.27 11.31 6.00
CA LYS A 8 -1.23 9.97 6.58
C LYS A 8 -2.53 9.61 7.31
N GLU A 9 -3.17 10.57 7.92
CA GLU A 9 -4.44 10.34 8.62
C GLU A 9 -5.61 10.24 7.65
N ALA A 10 -5.61 11.04 6.59
CA ALA A 10 -6.71 11.10 5.65
C ALA A 10 -6.64 10.02 4.58
N VAL A 11 -5.45 9.56 4.20
CA VAL A 11 -5.24 8.60 3.13
C VAL A 11 -4.46 7.41 3.65
N THR A 12 -5.03 6.22 3.51
CA THR A 12 -4.37 4.98 3.91
C THR A 12 -3.68 4.34 2.71
N ALA A 13 -2.75 3.42 2.97
CA ALA A 13 -2.11 2.67 1.89
C ALA A 13 -3.15 1.88 1.10
N ARG A 14 -4.17 1.36 1.77
CA ARG A 14 -5.28 0.66 1.11
C ARG A 14 -6.01 1.59 0.15
N SER A 15 -6.35 2.79 0.59
CA SER A 15 -7.04 3.78 -0.26
C SER A 15 -6.21 4.14 -1.47
N ALA A 16 -4.90 4.35 -1.29
CA ALA A 16 -4.01 4.69 -2.39
C ALA A 16 -3.94 3.54 -3.40
N ALA A 17 -3.84 2.30 -2.92
CA ALA A 17 -3.80 1.13 -3.79
C ALA A 17 -5.08 1.02 -4.61
N GLU A 18 -6.23 1.20 -3.99
CA GLU A 18 -7.50 1.14 -4.67
C GLU A 18 -7.62 2.25 -5.72
N TYR A 19 -7.12 3.42 -5.40
CA TYR A 19 -7.11 4.54 -6.34
C TYR A 19 -6.30 4.22 -7.60
N TYR A 20 -5.22 3.47 -7.47
CA TYR A 20 -4.39 3.08 -8.60
C TYR A 20 -4.90 1.83 -9.32
N GLY A 21 -6.06 1.31 -8.91
CA GLY A 21 -6.66 0.17 -9.56
C GLY A 21 -6.17 -1.18 -9.07
N ILE A 22 -5.47 -1.21 -7.94
CA ILE A 22 -5.03 -2.46 -7.34
C ILE A 22 -6.21 -3.07 -6.58
N LYS A 23 -6.52 -4.33 -6.89
CA LYS A 23 -7.61 -5.02 -6.19
C LYS A 23 -7.18 -5.41 -4.79
N VAL A 24 -7.92 -4.93 -3.81
CA VAL A 24 -7.68 -5.25 -2.42
C VAL A 24 -8.84 -6.09 -1.91
N GLY A 25 -8.55 -7.26 -1.37
CA GLY A 25 -9.56 -8.14 -0.82
C GLY A 25 -10.16 -7.62 0.47
N ARG A 26 -11.21 -8.28 0.95
CA ARG A 26 -11.88 -7.89 2.20
C ARG A 26 -10.94 -7.91 3.38
N ASN A 27 -9.99 -8.83 3.37
CA ASN A 27 -9.00 -8.97 4.44
C ASN A 27 -7.82 -7.99 4.30
N GLY A 28 -7.87 -7.10 3.32
CA GLY A 28 -6.80 -6.13 3.10
C GLY A 28 -5.61 -6.67 2.34
N MET A 29 -5.72 -7.88 1.79
CA MET A 29 -4.61 -8.50 1.05
C MET A 29 -4.72 -8.19 -0.44
N ALA A 30 -3.56 -8.00 -1.07
CA ALA A 30 -3.49 -7.71 -2.50
C ALA A 30 -2.22 -8.31 -3.09
N VAL A 31 -2.21 -8.43 -4.40
CA VAL A 31 -1.00 -8.83 -5.13
C VAL A 31 -0.03 -7.66 -5.08
N CYS A 32 1.20 -7.92 -4.67
CA CYS A 32 2.21 -6.87 -4.51
C CYS A 32 2.61 -6.32 -5.89
N PRO A 33 2.54 -5.00 -6.09
CA PRO A 33 2.91 -4.41 -7.38
C PRO A 33 4.40 -4.16 -7.55
N PHE A 34 5.20 -4.44 -6.52
CA PHE A 34 6.62 -4.12 -6.52
C PHE A 34 7.51 -5.27 -7.00
N HIS A 35 6.91 -6.44 -7.24
CA HIS A 35 7.63 -7.58 -7.80
C HIS A 35 6.61 -8.48 -8.51
N PRO A 36 7.07 -9.36 -9.42
CA PRO A 36 6.16 -10.32 -10.05
C PRO A 36 5.56 -11.25 -9.01
N ASP A 37 4.23 -11.21 -8.87
CA ASP A 37 3.54 -11.98 -7.86
C ASP A 37 2.19 -12.41 -8.42
N LYS A 38 1.79 -13.64 -8.14
CA LYS A 38 0.51 -14.18 -8.59
C LYS A 38 -0.47 -14.36 -7.45
N ASN A 39 0.00 -14.29 -6.22
CA ASN A 39 -0.82 -14.52 -5.04
C ASN A 39 -0.85 -13.27 -4.18
N PRO A 40 -1.97 -13.02 -3.48
CA PRO A 40 -2.03 -11.90 -2.55
C PRO A 40 -1.04 -12.12 -1.41
N SER A 41 0.02 -11.33 -1.41
CA SER A 41 1.06 -11.40 -0.39
C SER A 41 1.32 -10.06 0.30
N MET A 42 0.60 -9.02 -0.10
CA MET A 42 0.76 -7.70 0.50
C MET A 42 -0.47 -7.35 1.34
N LYS A 43 -0.23 -7.00 2.58
CA LYS A 43 -1.26 -6.50 3.49
C LYS A 43 -1.36 -4.99 3.34
N LEU A 44 -2.57 -4.50 3.12
CA LEU A 44 -2.84 -3.08 2.99
C LEU A 44 -3.84 -2.65 4.05
N ASP A 45 -3.43 -1.66 4.83
CA ASP A 45 -4.27 -1.04 5.84
C ASP A 45 -3.84 0.43 5.88
N LYS A 46 -3.63 1.00 7.04
CA LYS A 46 -3.05 2.33 7.15
C LYS A 46 -1.63 2.35 6.59
N ARG A 47 -0.90 1.25 6.78
CA ARG A 47 0.42 1.02 6.22
C ARG A 47 0.37 -0.17 5.29
N TYR A 48 1.43 -0.41 4.55
CA TYR A 48 1.52 -1.59 3.70
C TYR A 48 2.69 -2.47 4.13
N HIS A 49 2.55 -3.77 3.89
CA HIS A 49 3.62 -4.73 4.14
C HIS A 49 3.47 -5.91 3.19
N CYS A 50 4.52 -6.19 2.42
CA CYS A 50 4.54 -7.37 1.55
C CYS A 50 5.32 -8.49 2.23
N PHE A 51 4.66 -9.60 2.49
CA PHE A 51 5.30 -10.74 3.16
C PHE A 51 6.25 -11.49 2.24
N ALA A 52 6.14 -11.29 0.93
CA ALA A 52 7.00 -11.97 -0.03
C ALA A 52 8.32 -11.23 -0.26
N CYS A 53 8.28 -9.92 -0.45
CA CYS A 53 9.49 -9.15 -0.74
C CYS A 53 9.93 -8.24 0.41
N GLN A 54 9.22 -8.26 1.53
CA GLN A 54 9.53 -7.50 2.74
C GLN A 54 9.43 -5.99 2.59
N ALA A 55 8.79 -5.51 1.52
CA ALA A 55 8.55 -4.08 1.35
C ALA A 55 7.51 -3.64 2.37
N ASP A 56 7.76 -2.54 3.07
CA ASP A 56 6.77 -1.99 3.98
C ASP A 56 6.95 -0.48 4.13
N GLY A 57 5.94 0.16 4.71
CA GLY A 57 5.97 1.59 4.95
C GLY A 57 4.56 2.14 5.14
N ASP A 58 4.47 3.47 5.18
CA ASP A 58 3.18 4.14 5.25
C ASP A 58 2.69 4.50 3.83
N VAL A 59 1.59 5.28 3.76
CA VAL A 59 1.00 5.64 2.47
C VAL A 59 1.97 6.45 1.62
N ILE A 60 2.77 7.31 2.23
CA ILE A 60 3.73 8.13 1.48
C ILE A 60 4.81 7.26 0.87
N ASP A 61 5.31 6.30 1.63
CA ASP A 61 6.30 5.33 1.13
C ASP A 61 5.70 4.48 0.00
N PHE A 62 4.44 4.09 0.15
CA PHE A 62 3.75 3.30 -0.86
C PHE A 62 3.68 4.05 -2.19
N VAL A 63 3.23 5.30 -2.15
CA VAL A 63 3.09 6.11 -3.36
C VAL A 63 4.44 6.36 -4.00
N ALA A 64 5.44 6.69 -3.21
CA ALA A 64 6.79 6.95 -3.72
C ALA A 64 7.35 5.72 -4.42
N LYS A 65 7.19 4.55 -3.81
CA LYS A 65 7.68 3.31 -4.38
C LYS A 65 6.91 2.91 -5.64
N TYR A 66 5.62 3.16 -5.65
CA TYR A 66 4.76 2.81 -6.79
C TYR A 66 5.16 3.58 -8.04
N PHE A 67 5.56 4.82 -7.90
CA PHE A 67 5.95 5.68 -9.02
C PHE A 67 7.44 5.68 -9.32
N ASN A 68 8.20 4.97 -8.56
CA ASN A 68 9.65 4.93 -8.76
C ASN A 68 10.05 3.93 -9.83
#